data_e9208bd57ab65125af07c9aa1b71db83
#
_entry.id   e9208bd57ab65125af07c9aa1b71db83
#
_cell.length_a   1.000
_cell.length_b   1.000
_cell.length_c   1.000
_cell.angle_alpha   90.00
_cell.angle_beta   90.00
_cell.angle_gamma   90.00
#
_symmetry.space_group_name_H-M   'P 1'
#
loop_
_entity.id
_entity.type
_entity.pdbx_description
1 polymer ?
#
loop_
_entity_poly.entity_id
_entity_poly.type
_entity_poly.pdbx_seq_one_letter_code
_entity_poly.pdbx_strand_id
1 'polypeptide(L)'
;ILTFMAYSYSSRLGGNKVPGMWMTESTKRLMQKSKKGVIYKDLKACSTFSNGLDKAQKVTAKVQMILGTNDFLTPKIKAHDLIKNFENPNVEEIKGSGHSLMMEEPNKVLDYLKDLFEKY
;
A
#
# COMPACT_ATOMS: atom_id res chain seq x y z
N ILE A 1 12.19 10.05 11.05
CA ILE A 1 10.93 9.95 10.28
C ILE A 1 11.15 9.23 8.97
N LEU A 2 12.07 9.68 8.09
CA LEU A 2 12.36 9.04 6.79
C LEU A 2 12.70 7.56 6.93
N THR A 3 13.50 7.19 7.92
CA THR A 3 13.88 5.80 8.17
C THR A 3 12.66 4.96 8.54
N PHE A 4 11.79 5.46 9.39
CA PHE A 4 10.57 4.76 9.80
C PHE A 4 9.63 4.52 8.60
N MET A 5 9.43 5.53 7.76
CA MET A 5 8.58 5.42 6.57
C MET A 5 9.14 4.46 5.51
N ALA A 6 10.47 4.28 5.47
CA ALA A 6 11.12 3.36 4.56
C ALA A 6 11.03 1.89 5.00
N TYR A 7 10.65 1.63 6.25
CA TYR A 7 10.55 0.26 6.77
C TYR A 7 9.23 -0.39 6.37
N SER A 8 9.33 -1.51 5.63
CA SER A 8 8.29 -2.53 5.60
C SER A 8 8.74 -3.74 6.42
N TYR A 9 7.83 -4.64 6.73
CA TYR A 9 8.17 -5.86 7.47
C TYR A 9 9.21 -6.71 6.75
N SER A 10 9.01 -6.95 5.47
CA SER A 10 9.90 -7.77 4.64
C SER A 10 11.26 -7.13 4.44
N SER A 11 11.37 -5.81 4.30
CA SER A 11 12.66 -5.12 4.19
C SER A 11 13.45 -5.15 5.50
N ARG A 12 12.79 -5.12 6.65
CA ARG A 12 13.44 -5.26 7.97
C ARG A 12 14.12 -6.61 8.17
N LEU A 13 13.51 -7.66 7.66
CA LEU A 13 13.97 -9.04 7.81
C LEU A 13 14.82 -9.52 6.64
N GLY A 14 15.18 -8.63 5.72
CA GLY A 14 15.85 -9.01 4.48
C GLY A 14 14.98 -9.86 3.55
N GLY A 15 13.68 -9.87 3.77
CA GLY A 15 12.70 -10.68 3.03
C GLY A 15 12.38 -10.18 1.63
N ASN A 16 13.26 -9.37 1.06
CA ASN A 16 13.11 -8.88 -0.31
C ASN A 16 13.30 -10.03 -1.32
N LYS A 17 12.26 -10.30 -2.10
CA LYS A 17 12.27 -11.33 -3.13
C LYS A 17 12.85 -10.86 -4.46
N VAL A 18 13.23 -9.60 -4.56
CA VAL A 18 13.86 -9.04 -5.77
C VAL A 18 15.37 -9.02 -5.55
N PRO A 19 16.14 -9.92 -6.20
CA PRO A 19 17.59 -9.97 -6.05
C PRO A 19 18.26 -8.63 -6.38
N GLY A 20 19.24 -8.24 -5.56
CA GLY A 20 20.00 -7.01 -5.78
C GLY A 20 19.30 -5.71 -5.37
N MET A 21 18.07 -5.76 -4.86
CA MET A 21 17.35 -4.59 -4.41
C MET A 21 17.27 -4.52 -2.88
N TRP A 22 17.88 -3.49 -2.29
CA TRP A 22 17.67 -3.17 -0.88
C TRP A 22 16.59 -2.11 -0.74
N MET A 23 15.37 -2.54 -0.46
CA MET A 23 14.16 -1.72 -0.49
C MET A 23 14.22 -0.52 0.46
N THR A 24 14.71 -0.71 1.68
CA THR A 24 14.83 0.38 2.66
C THR A 24 15.70 1.52 2.14
N GLU A 25 16.88 1.21 1.60
CA GLU A 25 17.78 2.24 1.09
C GLU A 25 17.25 2.86 -0.21
N SER A 26 16.64 2.06 -1.08
CA SER A 26 16.01 2.56 -2.31
C SER A 26 14.90 3.57 -1.99
N THR A 27 14.05 3.28 -1.00
CA THR A 27 12.99 4.19 -0.53
C THR A 27 13.58 5.46 0.08
N LYS A 28 14.62 5.32 0.92
CA LYS A 28 15.31 6.50 1.49
C LYS A 28 15.89 7.41 0.41
N ARG A 29 16.57 6.83 -0.58
CA ARG A 29 17.14 7.60 -1.71
C ARG A 29 16.06 8.31 -2.53
N LEU A 30 14.91 7.65 -2.75
CA LEU A 30 13.78 8.26 -3.44
C LEU A 30 13.24 9.47 -2.64
N MET A 31 13.06 9.32 -1.34
CA MET A 31 12.63 10.41 -0.46
C MET A 31 13.62 11.56 -0.42
N GLN A 32 14.93 11.28 -0.40
CA GLN A 32 15.99 12.31 -0.41
C GLN A 32 16.01 13.12 -1.73
N LYS A 33 15.59 12.52 -2.85
CA LYS A 33 15.47 13.21 -4.14
C LYS A 33 14.23 14.10 -4.23
N SER A 34 13.28 13.96 -3.31
CA SER A 34 12.08 14.77 -3.29
C SER A 34 12.40 16.24 -3.01
N LYS A 35 11.72 17.15 -3.67
CA LYS A 35 11.90 18.60 -3.43
C LYS A 35 11.57 18.93 -1.97
N LYS A 36 12.27 19.94 -1.42
CA LYS A 36 12.02 20.41 -0.05
C LYS A 36 10.54 20.72 0.17
N GLY A 37 9.97 20.15 1.23
CA GLY A 37 8.59 20.38 1.63
C GLY A 37 7.55 19.44 1.02
N VAL A 38 7.88 18.62 0.01
CA VAL A 38 6.93 17.67 -0.60
C VAL A 38 6.45 16.66 0.44
N ILE A 39 7.35 15.96 1.10
CA ILE A 39 7.00 14.95 2.12
C ILE A 39 6.13 15.56 3.23
N TYR A 40 6.44 16.79 3.66
CA TYR A 40 5.62 17.48 4.65
C TYR A 40 4.20 17.73 4.15
N LYS A 41 4.07 18.22 2.91
CA LYS A 41 2.76 18.49 2.31
C LYS A 41 1.93 17.22 2.18
N ASP A 42 2.55 16.12 1.73
CA ASP A 42 1.88 14.85 1.56
C ASP A 42 1.43 14.26 2.91
N LEU A 43 2.29 14.26 3.92
CA LEU A 43 1.94 13.82 5.26
C LEU A 43 0.86 14.69 5.89
N LYS A 44 0.91 16.01 5.67
CA LYS A 44 -0.13 16.93 6.11
C LYS A 44 -1.46 16.62 5.43
N ALA A 45 -1.46 16.39 4.11
CA ALA A 45 -2.66 16.01 3.38
C ALA A 45 -3.27 14.70 3.94
N CYS A 46 -2.45 13.67 4.19
CA CYS A 46 -2.89 12.43 4.82
C CYS A 46 -3.49 12.67 6.22
N SER A 47 -2.84 13.50 7.05
CA SER A 47 -3.28 13.75 8.44
C SER A 47 -4.55 14.61 8.53
N THR A 48 -4.84 15.41 7.52
CA THR A 48 -6.04 16.25 7.45
C THR A 48 -7.16 15.63 6.61
N PHE A 49 -6.88 14.50 5.95
CA PHE A 49 -7.90 13.78 5.17
C PHE A 49 -9.01 13.25 6.08
N SER A 50 -10.23 13.57 5.74
CA SER A 50 -11.44 13.18 6.47
C SER A 50 -12.52 12.70 5.50
N ASN A 51 -13.59 12.09 6.03
CA ASN A 51 -14.75 11.65 5.27
C ASN A 51 -14.46 10.54 4.22
N GLY A 52 -13.36 9.77 4.40
CA GLY A 52 -13.01 8.67 3.49
C GLY A 52 -14.08 7.60 3.43
N LEU A 53 -14.69 7.24 4.57
CA LEU A 53 -15.75 6.23 4.62
C LEU A 53 -17.02 6.69 3.89
N ASP A 54 -17.44 7.93 4.12
CA ASP A 54 -18.63 8.50 3.44
C ASP A 54 -18.43 8.60 1.92
N LYS A 55 -17.19 8.85 1.48
CA LYS A 55 -16.84 8.90 0.08
C LYS A 55 -16.78 7.51 -0.55
N ALA A 56 -16.32 6.50 0.20
CA ALA A 56 -16.27 5.12 -0.26
C ALA A 56 -17.67 4.59 -0.66
N GLN A 57 -18.70 4.94 0.08
CA GLN A 57 -20.09 4.58 -0.24
C GLN A 57 -20.61 5.15 -1.58
N LYS A 58 -19.96 6.18 -2.09
CA LYS A 58 -20.33 6.84 -3.36
C LYS A 58 -19.54 6.33 -4.56
N VAL A 59 -18.62 5.41 -4.34
CA VAL A 59 -17.82 4.81 -5.40
C VAL A 59 -18.66 3.74 -6.10
N THR A 60 -18.99 4.00 -7.36
CA THR A 60 -19.72 3.07 -8.22
C THR A 60 -18.80 2.22 -9.10
N ALA A 61 -17.54 2.61 -9.18
CA ALA A 61 -16.52 1.82 -9.88
C ALA A 61 -16.21 0.52 -9.12
N LYS A 62 -15.74 -0.47 -9.85
CA LYS A 62 -15.29 -1.72 -9.24
C LYS A 62 -14.03 -1.48 -8.43
N VAL A 63 -13.99 -2.05 -7.25
CA VAL A 63 -12.91 -1.85 -6.29
C VAL A 63 -12.15 -3.15 -6.09
N GLN A 64 -10.86 -3.13 -6.39
CA GLN A 64 -9.90 -4.18 -6.03
C GLN A 64 -9.04 -3.67 -4.88
N MET A 65 -9.04 -4.37 -3.76
CA MET A 65 -8.16 -4.11 -2.62
C MET A 65 -7.15 -5.24 -2.50
N ILE A 66 -5.86 -4.89 -2.42
CA ILE A 66 -4.77 -5.84 -2.22
C ILE A 66 -4.09 -5.48 -0.91
N LEU A 67 -4.10 -6.39 0.06
CA LEU A 67 -3.63 -6.16 1.42
C LEU A 67 -2.44 -7.05 1.76
N GLY A 68 -1.44 -6.50 2.43
CA GLY A 68 -0.34 -7.26 3.01
C GLY A 68 -0.67 -7.73 4.43
N THR A 69 -0.50 -9.01 4.74
CA THR A 69 -0.82 -9.53 6.08
C THR A 69 0.12 -9.02 7.16
N ASN A 70 1.30 -8.52 6.80
CA ASN A 70 2.30 -7.95 7.69
C ASN A 70 2.47 -6.43 7.49
N ASP A 71 1.44 -5.76 6.98
CA ASP A 71 1.45 -4.30 6.87
C ASP A 71 1.21 -3.65 8.24
N PHE A 72 2.23 -2.95 8.75
CA PHE A 72 2.15 -2.22 10.00
C PHE A 72 1.74 -0.76 9.85
N LEU A 73 1.81 -0.20 8.65
CA LEU A 73 1.42 1.19 8.40
C LEU A 73 -0.09 1.29 8.19
N THR A 74 -0.63 0.43 7.35
CA THR A 74 -2.07 0.32 7.09
C THR A 74 -2.55 -1.11 7.34
N PRO A 75 -2.56 -1.56 8.60
CA PRO A 75 -2.91 -2.93 8.92
C PRO A 75 -4.34 -3.26 8.51
N LYS A 76 -4.56 -4.51 8.09
CA LYS A 76 -5.84 -5.03 7.62
C LYS A 76 -7.01 -4.67 8.51
N ILE A 77 -6.82 -4.70 9.82
CA ILE A 77 -7.89 -4.37 10.77
C ILE A 77 -8.44 -2.95 10.56
N LYS A 78 -7.60 -2.00 10.15
CA LYS A 78 -8.02 -0.63 9.84
C LYS A 78 -8.67 -0.49 8.46
N ALA A 79 -8.42 -1.41 7.55
CA ALA A 79 -9.08 -1.44 6.23
C ALA A 79 -10.51 -2.00 6.29
N HIS A 80 -10.85 -2.72 7.37
CA HIS A 80 -12.13 -3.41 7.50
C HIS A 80 -13.35 -2.48 7.35
N ASP A 81 -13.32 -1.32 8.00
CA ASP A 81 -14.43 -0.37 7.90
C ASP A 81 -14.52 0.24 6.50
N LEU A 82 -13.39 0.49 5.86
CA LEU A 82 -13.36 0.96 4.49
C LEU A 82 -13.93 -0.08 3.52
N ILE A 83 -13.53 -1.35 3.69
CA ILE A 83 -14.04 -2.47 2.87
C ILE A 83 -15.56 -2.56 2.94
N LYS A 84 -16.15 -2.43 4.12
CA LYS A 84 -17.60 -2.48 4.33
C LYS A 84 -18.37 -1.33 3.67
N ASN A 85 -17.69 -0.23 3.39
CA ASN A 85 -18.33 0.95 2.80
C ASN A 85 -18.26 0.97 1.26
N PHE A 86 -17.56 0.02 0.63
CA PHE A 86 -17.63 -0.18 -0.82
C PHE A 86 -18.74 -1.17 -1.19
N GLU A 87 -19.32 -0.98 -2.36
CA GLU A 87 -20.25 -1.94 -2.95
C GLU A 87 -19.49 -3.11 -3.58
N ASN A 88 -19.51 -4.28 -2.94
CA ASN A 88 -18.90 -5.52 -3.43
C ASN A 88 -17.41 -5.40 -3.83
N PRO A 89 -16.53 -4.92 -2.94
CA PRO A 89 -15.11 -4.86 -3.25
C PRO A 89 -14.52 -6.27 -3.35
N ASN A 90 -13.64 -6.48 -4.33
CA ASN A 90 -12.80 -7.67 -4.35
C ASN A 90 -11.59 -7.43 -3.43
N VAL A 91 -11.36 -8.32 -2.47
CA VAL A 91 -10.28 -8.17 -1.47
C VAL A 91 -9.35 -9.36 -1.54
N GLU A 92 -8.10 -9.10 -1.86
CA GLU A 92 -7.03 -10.08 -1.94
C GLU A 92 -5.97 -9.84 -0.86
N GLU A 93 -5.43 -10.91 -0.31
CA GLU A 93 -4.41 -10.85 0.72
C GLU A 93 -3.12 -11.50 0.27
N ILE A 94 -2.02 -10.78 0.40
CA ILE A 94 -0.69 -11.32 0.14
C ILE A 94 -0.04 -11.68 1.48
N LYS A 95 0.01 -12.99 1.74
CA LYS A 95 0.58 -13.52 2.98
C LYS A 95 2.08 -13.20 3.08
N GLY A 96 2.46 -12.65 4.23
CA GLY A 96 3.86 -12.33 4.55
C GLY A 96 4.35 -10.99 3.99
N SER A 97 3.56 -10.28 3.19
CA SER A 97 3.93 -8.97 2.67
C SER A 97 3.60 -7.84 3.62
N GLY A 98 4.42 -6.81 3.58
CA GLY A 98 4.22 -5.56 4.30
C GLY A 98 3.55 -4.48 3.45
N HIS A 99 3.91 -3.22 3.71
CA HIS A 99 3.27 -2.06 3.10
C HIS A 99 3.64 -1.85 1.61
N SER A 100 4.83 -2.26 1.21
CA SER A 100 5.35 -2.01 -0.14
C SER A 100 5.04 -3.17 -1.10
N LEU A 101 3.78 -3.58 -1.17
CA LEU A 101 3.31 -4.77 -1.90
C LEU A 101 3.87 -4.90 -3.31
N MET A 102 3.86 -3.81 -4.08
CA MET A 102 4.34 -3.79 -5.47
C MET A 102 5.85 -4.07 -5.58
N MET A 103 6.62 -3.79 -4.52
CA MET A 103 8.05 -4.06 -4.46
C MET A 103 8.35 -5.40 -3.83
N GLU A 104 7.50 -5.84 -2.91
CA GLU A 104 7.69 -7.09 -2.16
C GLU A 104 7.21 -8.32 -2.93
N GLU A 105 6.08 -8.20 -3.62
CA GLU A 105 5.42 -9.29 -4.36
C GLU A 105 4.91 -8.80 -5.73
N PRO A 106 5.80 -8.28 -6.62
CA PRO A 106 5.39 -7.63 -7.86
C PRO A 106 4.55 -8.53 -8.77
N ASN A 107 4.89 -9.81 -8.87
CA ASN A 107 4.18 -10.75 -9.74
C ASN A 107 2.75 -10.99 -9.23
N LYS A 108 2.56 -11.18 -7.92
CA LYS A 108 1.22 -11.38 -7.36
C LYS A 108 0.34 -10.15 -7.52
N VAL A 109 0.91 -8.96 -7.30
CA VAL A 109 0.17 -7.71 -7.53
C VAL A 109 -0.22 -7.58 -9.00
N LEU A 110 0.70 -7.90 -9.92
CA LEU A 110 0.42 -7.88 -11.35
C LEU A 110 -0.69 -8.88 -11.73
N ASP A 111 -0.66 -10.10 -11.19
CA ASP A 111 -1.67 -11.12 -11.46
C ASP A 111 -3.07 -10.65 -11.00
N TYR A 112 -3.20 -10.09 -9.79
CA TYR A 112 -4.47 -9.54 -9.32
C TYR A 112 -4.97 -8.36 -10.16
N LEU A 113 -4.07 -7.49 -10.61
CA LEU A 113 -4.45 -6.39 -11.51
C LEU A 113 -4.87 -6.91 -12.89
N LYS A 114 -4.19 -7.91 -13.42
CA LYS A 114 -4.54 -8.56 -14.69
C LYS A 114 -5.92 -9.19 -14.59
N ASP A 115 -6.18 -9.97 -13.53
CA ASP A 115 -7.50 -10.58 -13.28
C ASP A 115 -8.62 -9.54 -13.20
N LEU A 116 -8.34 -8.36 -12.63
CA LEU A 116 -9.29 -7.26 -12.61
C LEU A 116 -9.63 -6.79 -14.02
N PHE A 117 -8.62 -6.59 -14.87
CA PHE A 117 -8.83 -6.09 -16.24
C PHE A 117 -9.40 -7.13 -17.21
N GLU A 118 -9.14 -8.41 -16.99
CA GLU A 118 -9.69 -9.48 -17.85
C GLU A 118 -11.16 -9.81 -17.54
N LYS A 119 -11.63 -9.47 -16.36
CA LYS A 119 -13.06 -9.67 -15.97
C LYS A 119 -13.99 -8.56 -16.46
N TYR A 120 -13.45 -7.51 -17.09
CA TYR A 120 -14.18 -6.29 -17.49
C TYR A 120 -13.70 -5.73 -18.81
#